data_6f25ba43d690bf54be39ecd800c19059
#
_entry.id   6f25ba43d690bf54be39ecd800c19059
#
_cell.length_a   1.000
_cell.length_b   1.000
_cell.length_c   1.000
_cell.angle_alpha   90.00
_cell.angle_beta   90.00
_cell.angle_gamma   90.00
#
_symmetry.space_group_name_H-M   'P 1'
#
loop_
_entity.id
_entity.type
_entity.pdbx_description
1 polymer ?
#
loop_
_entity_poly.entity_id
_entity_poly.type
_entity_poly.pdbx_seq_one_letter_code
_entity_poly.pdbx_strand_id
1 'polypeptide(L)'
;DISWAKGLQNAAEDLAWLAQLPGRKLLLRGNHDYWWASLAKMQQLYGADFEFIQNDCIMVGGNAICGTRGWVLPSAENFTVEDEKIYKREAIRLEMSLKAALKQEPASIIVAFHYPPLFAAEEHNLFTDLLEQYHVNYCVYGHIHGENHVLTFEGEREGVNYKLVSCDTQGFELTSIL
;
A
#
# COMPACT_ATOMS: atom_id res chain seq x y z
N ASP A 1 1.29 8.13 3.07
CA ASP A 1 0.99 9.51 3.51
C ASP A 1 1.41 10.49 2.42
N ILE A 2 0.45 10.85 1.57
CA ILE A 2 0.68 11.69 0.39
C ILE A 2 0.63 13.17 0.79
N SER A 3 -0.34 13.52 1.64
CA SER A 3 -0.50 14.86 2.20
C SER A 3 -1.05 14.80 3.62
N TRP A 4 -0.55 15.65 4.49
CA TRP A 4 -1.02 15.75 5.88
C TRP A 4 -2.20 16.73 6.02
N ALA A 5 -2.79 17.12 4.89
CA ALA A 5 -3.97 17.97 4.87
C ALA A 5 -5.16 17.32 5.59
N LYS A 6 -5.92 18.12 6.34
CA LYS A 6 -7.09 17.63 7.10
C LYS A 6 -8.36 17.51 6.24
N GLY A 7 -8.33 17.98 5.00
CA GLY A 7 -9.47 17.90 4.10
C GLY A 7 -9.06 18.06 2.64
N LEU A 8 -9.91 17.57 1.74
CA LEU A 8 -9.63 17.46 0.32
C LEU A 8 -9.23 18.78 -0.36
N GLN A 9 -9.85 19.89 0.06
CA GLN A 9 -9.52 21.21 -0.47
C GLN A 9 -8.11 21.65 -0.08
N ASN A 10 -7.65 21.28 1.12
CA ASN A 10 -6.34 21.65 1.63
C ASN A 10 -5.21 20.80 1.02
N ALA A 11 -5.53 19.61 0.48
CA ALA A 11 -4.59 18.77 -0.23
C ALA A 11 -4.38 19.19 -1.70
N ALA A 12 -5.15 20.16 -2.19
CA ALA A 12 -5.16 20.53 -3.61
C ALA A 12 -3.80 20.98 -4.16
N GLU A 13 -3.02 21.71 -3.36
CA GLU A 13 -1.69 22.18 -3.77
C GLU A 13 -0.70 21.02 -3.87
N ASP A 14 -0.68 20.12 -2.89
CA ASP A 14 0.18 18.94 -2.88
C ASP A 14 -0.16 18.01 -4.06
N LEU A 15 -1.45 17.79 -4.31
CA LEU A 15 -1.91 17.00 -5.44
C LEU A 15 -1.59 17.65 -6.78
N ALA A 16 -1.76 18.97 -6.91
CA ALA A 16 -1.40 19.70 -8.12
C ALA A 16 0.10 19.63 -8.42
N TRP A 17 0.95 19.67 -7.38
CA TRP A 17 2.39 19.46 -7.54
C TRP A 17 2.70 18.04 -8.00
N LEU A 18 2.11 17.04 -7.35
CA LEU A 18 2.31 15.62 -7.69
C LEU A 18 1.82 15.31 -9.12
N ALA A 19 0.74 15.94 -9.58
CA ALA A 19 0.21 15.77 -10.92
C ALA A 19 1.20 16.18 -12.02
N GLN A 20 2.08 17.15 -11.75
CA GLN A 20 3.09 17.63 -12.70
C GLN A 20 4.26 16.65 -12.91
N LEU A 21 4.44 15.69 -12.02
CA LEU A 21 5.50 14.69 -12.17
C LEU A 21 5.21 13.79 -13.37
N PRO A 22 6.25 13.29 -14.07
CA PRO A 22 6.04 12.40 -15.21
C PRO A 22 5.49 11.03 -14.81
N GLY A 23 4.85 10.34 -15.75
CA GLY A 23 4.36 8.97 -15.58
C GLY A 23 2.95 8.88 -14.98
N ARG A 24 2.40 7.67 -14.97
CA ARG A 24 1.13 7.33 -14.29
C ARG A 24 1.35 7.36 -12.78
N LYS A 25 0.40 7.89 -12.05
CA LYS A 25 0.44 7.97 -10.59
C LYS A 25 -0.68 7.13 -10.00
N LEU A 26 -0.28 6.07 -9.30
CA LEU A 26 -1.17 5.21 -8.56
C LEU A 26 -1.05 5.57 -7.08
N LEU A 27 -2.13 6.01 -6.48
CA LEU A 27 -2.14 6.47 -5.10
C LEU A 27 -2.79 5.44 -4.18
N LEU A 28 -2.11 5.13 -3.08
CA LEU A 28 -2.59 4.33 -1.98
C LEU A 28 -2.68 5.20 -0.72
N ARG A 29 -3.80 5.12 0.00
CA ARG A 29 -4.02 5.89 1.21
C ARG A 29 -3.08 5.47 2.34
N GLY A 30 -2.42 6.44 3.00
CA GLY A 30 -1.75 6.27 4.28
C GLY A 30 -2.63 6.64 5.49
N ASN A 31 -2.05 6.61 6.68
CA ASN A 31 -2.78 6.91 7.91
C ASN A 31 -2.94 8.42 8.16
N HIS A 32 -2.06 9.25 7.63
CA HIS A 32 -2.15 10.72 7.72
C HIS A 32 -2.91 11.36 6.55
N ASP A 33 -3.36 10.58 5.55
CA ASP A 33 -4.18 11.10 4.45
C ASP A 33 -5.63 11.32 4.91
N TYR A 34 -5.84 12.26 5.84
CA TYR A 34 -7.17 12.62 6.36
C TYR A 34 -8.08 13.25 5.31
N TRP A 35 -7.49 13.79 4.25
CA TRP A 35 -8.17 14.38 3.10
C TRP A 35 -8.83 13.33 2.19
N TRP A 36 -8.42 12.05 2.29
CA TRP A 36 -8.92 10.98 1.44
C TRP A 36 -10.42 10.77 1.59
N ALA A 37 -11.15 11.08 0.52
CA ALA A 37 -12.61 10.97 0.46
C ALA A 37 -13.07 9.60 -0.10
N SER A 38 -14.35 9.48 -0.48
CA SER A 38 -14.82 8.30 -1.20
C SER A 38 -14.13 8.19 -2.57
N LEU A 39 -13.91 6.95 -3.05
CA LEU A 39 -13.27 6.70 -4.34
C LEU A 39 -13.96 7.46 -5.47
N ALA A 40 -15.32 7.45 -5.51
CA ALA A 40 -16.09 8.17 -6.51
C ALA A 40 -15.80 9.68 -6.54
N LYS A 41 -15.66 10.30 -5.34
CA LYS A 41 -15.32 11.72 -5.25
C LYS A 41 -13.87 11.98 -5.66
N MET A 42 -12.94 11.10 -5.31
CA MET A 42 -11.55 11.19 -5.72
C MET A 42 -11.41 11.08 -7.24
N GLN A 43 -12.07 10.10 -7.84
CA GLN A 43 -12.09 9.92 -9.29
C GLN A 43 -12.73 11.11 -10.02
N GLN A 44 -13.83 11.66 -9.50
CA GLN A 44 -14.48 12.83 -10.09
C GLN A 44 -13.57 14.06 -10.14
N LEU A 45 -12.78 14.29 -9.08
CA LEU A 45 -11.97 15.50 -8.94
C LEU A 45 -10.56 15.35 -9.52
N TYR A 46 -9.98 14.17 -9.45
CA TYR A 46 -8.56 13.93 -9.71
C TYR A 46 -8.29 12.73 -10.62
N GLY A 47 -9.32 12.06 -11.14
CA GLY A 47 -9.17 10.86 -11.97
C GLY A 47 -8.50 11.10 -13.33
N ALA A 48 -8.31 12.34 -13.74
CA ALA A 48 -7.52 12.69 -14.92
C ALA A 48 -6.01 12.57 -14.67
N ASP A 49 -5.56 12.79 -13.42
CA ASP A 49 -4.17 12.86 -13.04
C ASP A 49 -3.70 11.62 -12.25
N PHE A 50 -4.63 10.97 -11.52
CA PHE A 50 -4.35 9.89 -10.59
C PHE A 50 -5.28 8.70 -10.75
N GLU A 51 -4.72 7.54 -10.49
CA GLU A 51 -5.46 6.30 -10.24
C GLU A 51 -5.36 5.95 -8.75
N PHE A 52 -6.42 5.39 -8.17
CA PHE A 52 -6.50 5.14 -6.73
C PHE A 52 -6.67 3.66 -6.47
N ILE A 53 -5.76 3.08 -5.68
CA ILE A 53 -5.83 1.67 -5.27
C ILE A 53 -6.74 1.57 -4.05
N GLN A 54 -7.88 0.91 -4.21
CA GLN A 54 -8.82 0.67 -3.11
C GLN A 54 -9.75 -0.50 -3.41
N ASN A 55 -9.47 -1.67 -2.84
CA ASN A 55 -10.25 -2.92 -2.97
C ASN A 55 -10.31 -3.49 -4.41
N ASP A 56 -9.49 -3.02 -5.30
CA ASP A 56 -9.39 -3.38 -6.73
C ASP A 56 -7.92 -3.56 -7.12
N CYS A 57 -7.67 -3.80 -8.41
CA CYS A 57 -6.32 -3.79 -8.96
C CYS A 57 -6.24 -2.87 -10.17
N ILE A 58 -5.04 -2.38 -10.44
CA ILE A 58 -4.72 -1.56 -11.60
C ILE A 58 -3.68 -2.29 -12.44
N MET A 59 -3.94 -2.46 -13.74
CA MET A 59 -3.00 -3.14 -14.64
C MET A 59 -1.97 -2.16 -15.21
N VAL A 60 -0.69 -2.51 -15.07
CA VAL A 60 0.44 -1.74 -15.61
C VAL A 60 1.43 -2.69 -16.29
N GLY A 61 1.59 -2.57 -17.61
CA GLY A 61 2.55 -3.37 -18.36
C GLY A 61 2.38 -4.90 -18.21
N GLY A 62 1.14 -5.37 -18.04
CA GLY A 62 0.85 -6.80 -17.81
C GLY A 62 0.92 -7.24 -16.33
N ASN A 63 1.35 -6.36 -15.42
CA ASN A 63 1.40 -6.64 -13.99
C ASN A 63 0.16 -6.07 -13.29
N ALA A 64 -0.36 -6.77 -12.29
CA ALA A 64 -1.44 -6.28 -11.44
C ALA A 64 -0.87 -5.55 -10.22
N ILE A 65 -1.24 -4.30 -10.04
CA ILE A 65 -0.91 -3.52 -8.85
C ILE A 65 -2.12 -3.53 -7.92
N CYS A 66 -1.96 -4.17 -6.77
CA CYS A 66 -2.95 -4.32 -5.72
C CYS A 66 -2.54 -3.53 -4.48
N GLY A 67 -3.42 -3.41 -3.51
CA GLY A 67 -2.98 -2.83 -2.25
C GLY A 67 -4.07 -2.61 -1.23
N THR A 68 -3.61 -2.35 -0.03
CA THR A 68 -4.41 -1.90 1.11
C THR A 68 -3.56 -0.97 1.96
N ARG A 69 -4.21 -0.11 2.74
CA ARG A 69 -3.48 0.67 3.75
C ARG A 69 -2.72 -0.23 4.74
N GLY A 70 -3.24 -1.42 5.01
CA GLY A 70 -2.78 -2.23 6.11
C GLY A 70 -3.19 -1.64 7.47
N TRP A 71 -2.65 -2.18 8.53
CA TRP A 71 -2.86 -1.70 9.90
C TRP A 71 -1.77 -2.23 10.82
N VAL A 72 -1.78 -1.74 12.07
CA VAL A 72 -0.96 -2.28 13.17
C VAL A 72 -1.18 -3.78 13.27
N LEU A 73 -0.10 -4.54 13.44
CA LEU A 73 -0.14 -6.00 13.50
C LEU A 73 -0.52 -6.51 14.90
N PRO A 74 -1.12 -7.72 15.01
CA PRO A 74 -1.44 -8.33 16.30
C PRO A 74 -0.23 -8.57 17.21
N SER A 75 0.98 -8.60 16.67
CA SER A 75 2.24 -8.71 17.41
C SER A 75 2.64 -7.41 18.15
N ALA A 76 1.99 -6.29 17.87
CA ALA A 76 2.30 -5.01 18.51
C ALA A 76 1.89 -5.00 19.99
N GLU A 77 2.76 -4.48 20.85
CA GLU A 77 2.57 -4.45 22.32
C GLU A 77 1.24 -3.81 22.77
N ASN A 78 0.81 -2.77 22.06
CA ASN A 78 -0.40 -2.00 22.39
C ASN A 78 -1.58 -2.33 21.46
N PHE A 79 -1.65 -3.52 20.87
CA PHE A 79 -2.72 -3.92 19.97
C PHE A 79 -4.05 -4.05 20.72
N THR A 80 -5.06 -3.33 20.27
CA THR A 80 -6.38 -3.23 20.92
C THR A 80 -7.45 -4.03 20.16
N VAL A 81 -8.63 -4.21 20.80
CA VAL A 81 -9.82 -4.80 20.15
C VAL A 81 -10.29 -3.96 18.95
N GLU A 82 -10.10 -2.64 19.00
CA GLU A 82 -10.45 -1.77 17.87
C GLU A 82 -9.45 -1.95 16.72
N ASP A 83 -8.17 -2.10 17.01
CA ASP A 83 -7.15 -2.41 16.02
C ASP A 83 -7.44 -3.74 15.33
N GLU A 84 -7.89 -4.75 16.08
CA GLU A 84 -8.26 -6.05 15.51
C GLU A 84 -9.38 -5.93 14.46
N LYS A 85 -10.38 -5.11 14.70
CA LYS A 85 -11.48 -4.87 13.74
C LYS A 85 -10.96 -4.20 12.47
N ILE A 86 -10.07 -3.21 12.62
CA ILE A 86 -9.48 -2.50 11.48
C ILE A 86 -8.56 -3.43 10.71
N TYR A 87 -7.68 -4.17 11.38
CA TYR A 87 -6.77 -5.14 10.82
C TYR A 87 -7.51 -6.20 9.96
N LYS A 88 -8.55 -6.83 10.53
CA LYS A 88 -9.39 -7.79 9.79
C LYS A 88 -10.07 -7.17 8.57
N ARG A 89 -10.54 -5.93 8.69
CA ARG A 89 -11.14 -5.21 7.56
C ARG A 89 -10.13 -4.92 6.46
N GLU A 90 -8.90 -4.56 6.80
CA GLU A 90 -7.85 -4.32 5.81
C GLU A 90 -7.40 -5.64 5.14
N ALA A 91 -7.41 -6.77 5.85
CA ALA A 91 -7.18 -8.09 5.25
C ALA A 91 -8.28 -8.46 4.22
N ILE A 92 -9.56 -8.22 4.54
CA ILE A 92 -10.67 -8.41 3.59
C ILE A 92 -10.49 -7.52 2.36
N ARG A 93 -10.07 -6.27 2.52
CA ARG A 93 -9.80 -5.34 1.41
C ARG A 93 -8.66 -5.80 0.52
N LEU A 94 -7.59 -6.30 1.13
CA LEU A 94 -6.48 -6.91 0.39
C LEU A 94 -6.97 -8.10 -0.43
N GLU A 95 -7.73 -8.99 0.18
CA GLU A 95 -8.24 -10.17 -0.52
C GLU A 95 -9.15 -9.80 -1.70
N MET A 96 -9.99 -8.76 -1.55
CA MET A 96 -10.80 -8.23 -2.67
C MET A 96 -9.91 -7.74 -3.82
N SER A 97 -8.84 -7.02 -3.51
CA SER A 97 -7.87 -6.51 -4.48
C SER A 97 -7.16 -7.66 -5.21
N LEU A 98 -6.69 -8.67 -4.47
CA LEU A 98 -6.05 -9.87 -5.03
C LEU A 98 -6.99 -10.69 -5.91
N LYS A 99 -8.25 -10.89 -5.48
CA LYS A 99 -9.29 -11.55 -6.30
C LYS A 99 -9.60 -10.78 -7.58
N ALA A 100 -9.54 -9.46 -7.55
CA ALA A 100 -9.69 -8.64 -8.75
C ALA A 100 -8.50 -8.83 -9.70
N ALA A 101 -7.27 -8.92 -9.17
CA ALA A 101 -6.06 -9.16 -9.95
C ALA A 101 -6.09 -10.50 -10.68
N LEU A 102 -6.45 -11.58 -10.01
CA LEU A 102 -6.49 -12.92 -10.63
C LEU A 102 -7.43 -13.00 -11.84
N LYS A 103 -8.50 -12.20 -11.86
CA LYS A 103 -9.42 -12.14 -13.02
C LYS A 103 -8.80 -11.52 -14.27
N GLN A 104 -7.68 -10.82 -14.11
CA GLN A 104 -6.96 -10.17 -15.21
C GLN A 104 -5.82 -11.04 -15.78
N GLU A 105 -5.59 -12.21 -15.20
CA GLU A 105 -4.50 -13.13 -15.59
C GLU A 105 -3.14 -12.42 -15.72
N PRO A 106 -2.67 -11.71 -14.67
CA PRO A 106 -1.47 -10.89 -14.75
C PRO A 106 -0.20 -11.75 -14.86
N ALA A 107 0.84 -11.19 -15.45
CA ALA A 107 2.17 -11.81 -15.49
C ALA A 107 2.83 -11.83 -14.10
N SER A 108 2.56 -10.81 -13.27
CA SER A 108 2.94 -10.76 -11.86
C SER A 108 1.96 -9.95 -11.03
N ILE A 109 1.95 -10.17 -9.72
CA ILE A 109 1.16 -9.41 -8.75
C ILE A 109 2.10 -8.65 -7.84
N ILE A 110 1.91 -7.34 -7.78
CA ILE A 110 2.62 -6.43 -6.89
C ILE A 110 1.61 -5.87 -5.90
N VAL A 111 1.89 -6.01 -4.60
CA VAL A 111 1.03 -5.47 -3.56
C VAL A 111 1.71 -4.30 -2.88
N ALA A 112 1.01 -3.19 -2.79
CA ALA A 112 1.43 -2.01 -2.04
C ALA A 112 0.68 -1.93 -0.70
N PHE A 113 1.43 -1.77 0.38
CA PHE A 113 0.93 -1.45 1.71
C PHE A 113 1.39 -0.05 2.14
N HIS A 114 0.62 0.59 3.01
CA HIS A 114 1.16 1.71 3.77
C HIS A 114 1.85 1.20 5.04
N TYR A 115 1.15 0.47 5.91
CA TYR A 115 1.76 -0.17 7.07
C TYR A 115 2.57 -1.42 6.67
N PRO A 116 3.70 -1.72 7.32
CA PRO A 116 4.41 -2.98 7.10
C PRO A 116 3.50 -4.20 7.34
N PRO A 117 3.52 -5.19 6.44
CA PRO A 117 2.75 -6.41 6.63
C PRO A 117 3.42 -7.42 7.58
N LEU A 118 4.71 -7.22 7.89
CA LEU A 118 5.50 -8.03 8.84
C LEU A 118 6.73 -7.24 9.30
N PHE A 119 7.29 -7.66 10.43
CA PHE A 119 8.55 -7.12 10.97
C PHE A 119 9.66 -8.19 11.07
N ALA A 120 9.31 -9.47 11.05
CA ALA A 120 10.25 -10.58 11.10
C ALA A 120 9.90 -11.67 10.08
N ALA A 121 10.91 -12.40 9.60
CA ALA A 121 10.72 -13.46 8.60
C ALA A 121 9.79 -14.59 9.10
N GLU A 122 9.78 -14.86 10.39
CA GLU A 122 8.97 -15.90 11.00
C GLU A 122 7.54 -15.46 11.32
N GLU A 123 7.20 -14.20 11.10
CA GLU A 123 5.89 -13.66 11.45
C GLU A 123 4.80 -14.15 10.50
N HIS A 124 3.78 -14.82 11.05
CA HIS A 124 2.57 -15.24 10.36
C HIS A 124 1.38 -14.41 10.80
N ASN A 125 0.66 -13.85 9.84
CA ASN A 125 -0.52 -13.05 10.08
C ASN A 125 -1.43 -13.03 8.84
N LEU A 126 -2.64 -12.45 8.93
CA LEU A 126 -3.59 -12.46 7.81
C LEU A 126 -3.05 -11.80 6.53
N PHE A 127 -2.13 -10.83 6.64
CA PHE A 127 -1.56 -10.21 5.45
C PHE A 127 -0.56 -11.14 4.78
N THR A 128 0.40 -11.71 5.53
CA THR A 128 1.38 -12.64 4.98
C THR A 128 0.71 -13.88 4.39
N ASP A 129 -0.30 -14.44 5.09
CA ASP A 129 -1.05 -15.61 4.61
C ASP A 129 -1.73 -15.32 3.26
N LEU A 130 -2.32 -14.13 3.09
CA LEU A 130 -2.91 -13.73 1.81
C LEU A 130 -1.87 -13.52 0.72
N LEU A 131 -0.74 -12.88 1.01
CA LEU A 131 0.32 -12.68 0.03
C LEU A 131 0.86 -14.01 -0.51
N GLU A 132 1.07 -14.97 0.36
CA GLU A 132 1.53 -16.33 0.04
C GLU A 132 0.45 -17.12 -0.74
N GLN A 133 -0.78 -17.15 -0.23
CA GLN A 133 -1.91 -17.86 -0.84
C GLN A 133 -2.17 -17.41 -2.28
N TYR A 134 -2.02 -16.12 -2.56
CA TYR A 134 -2.26 -15.53 -3.88
C TYR A 134 -0.99 -15.43 -4.75
N HIS A 135 0.12 -16.03 -4.31
CA HIS A 135 1.40 -16.05 -5.01
C HIS A 135 1.85 -14.65 -5.46
N VAL A 136 1.79 -13.69 -4.54
CA VAL A 136 2.27 -12.33 -4.77
C VAL A 136 3.77 -12.34 -5.04
N ASN A 137 4.22 -11.66 -6.08
CA ASN A 137 5.63 -11.63 -6.44
C ASN A 137 6.40 -10.56 -5.64
N TYR A 138 5.79 -9.39 -5.45
CA TYR A 138 6.41 -8.26 -4.75
C TYR A 138 5.44 -7.63 -3.77
N CYS A 139 5.92 -7.36 -2.58
CA CYS A 139 5.21 -6.59 -1.57
C CYS A 139 6.05 -5.37 -1.20
N VAL A 140 5.54 -4.17 -1.50
CA VAL A 140 6.19 -2.91 -1.14
C VAL A 140 5.40 -2.21 -0.04
N TYR A 141 6.08 -1.57 0.89
CA TYR A 141 5.44 -0.90 2.01
C TYR A 141 6.23 0.32 2.49
N GLY A 142 5.57 1.23 3.19
CA GLY A 142 6.12 2.47 3.71
C GLY A 142 5.89 2.62 5.21
N HIS A 143 5.46 3.81 5.63
CA HIS A 143 5.06 4.19 6.98
C HIS A 143 6.22 4.33 7.98
N ILE A 144 7.22 3.47 7.93
CA ILE A 144 8.35 3.47 8.87
C ILE A 144 9.42 4.46 8.38
N HIS A 145 9.83 5.36 9.27
CA HIS A 145 10.78 6.43 8.99
C HIS A 145 11.90 6.46 10.04
N GLY A 146 13.00 7.14 9.68
CA GLY A 146 14.14 7.35 10.56
C GLY A 146 14.85 6.04 10.92
N GLU A 147 15.39 5.96 12.12
CA GLU A 147 16.16 4.79 12.58
C GLU A 147 15.32 3.51 12.73
N ASN A 148 14.00 3.63 12.79
CA ASN A 148 13.10 2.48 12.96
C ASN A 148 13.05 1.55 11.73
N HIS A 149 13.60 1.96 10.57
CA HIS A 149 13.66 1.10 9.39
C HIS A 149 14.42 -0.21 9.64
N VAL A 150 15.38 -0.23 10.55
CA VAL A 150 16.14 -1.44 10.93
C VAL A 150 15.28 -2.53 11.59
N LEU A 151 14.05 -2.17 12.00
CA LEU A 151 13.09 -3.11 12.60
C LEU A 151 12.17 -3.75 11.56
N THR A 152 12.29 -3.38 10.27
CA THR A 152 11.43 -3.92 9.21
C THR A 152 12.11 -5.10 8.50
N PHE A 153 11.29 -5.99 7.95
CA PHE A 153 11.79 -7.11 7.16
C PHE A 153 11.90 -6.74 5.69
N GLU A 154 13.08 -6.92 5.11
CA GLU A 154 13.29 -6.85 3.66
C GLU A 154 13.92 -8.15 3.17
N GLY A 155 13.54 -8.62 1.99
CA GLY A 155 14.03 -9.84 1.38
C GLY A 155 12.93 -10.76 0.88
N GLU A 156 13.31 -11.96 0.47
CA GLU A 156 12.37 -12.98 0.01
C GLU A 156 11.91 -13.87 1.17
N ARG A 157 10.60 -14.13 1.21
CA ARG A 157 9.97 -15.07 2.10
C ARG A 157 8.78 -15.73 1.40
N GLU A 158 8.73 -17.06 1.39
CA GLU A 158 7.65 -17.86 0.80
C GLU A 158 7.29 -17.44 -0.64
N GLY A 159 8.32 -17.07 -1.44
CA GLY A 159 8.18 -16.63 -2.83
C GLY A 159 7.74 -15.18 -3.00
N VAL A 160 7.56 -14.42 -1.92
CA VAL A 160 7.21 -13.00 -1.94
C VAL A 160 8.46 -12.16 -1.64
N ASN A 161 8.76 -11.19 -2.51
CA ASN A 161 9.84 -10.23 -2.29
C ASN A 161 9.31 -8.99 -1.55
N TYR A 162 9.76 -8.77 -0.33
CA TYR A 162 9.37 -7.65 0.53
C TYR A 162 10.37 -6.51 0.46
N LYS A 163 9.89 -5.26 0.31
CA LYS A 163 10.74 -4.08 0.23
C LYS A 163 10.12 -2.86 0.91
N LEU A 164 10.88 -2.25 1.82
CA LEU A 164 10.55 -0.94 2.38
C LEU A 164 10.84 0.16 1.34
N VAL A 165 9.87 1.02 1.09
CA VAL A 165 9.98 2.12 0.12
C VAL A 165 9.65 3.48 0.73
N SER A 166 9.90 3.65 2.03
CA SER A 166 9.77 4.96 2.69
C SER A 166 10.76 5.95 2.09
N CYS A 167 10.30 7.15 1.81
CA CYS A 167 11.07 8.14 1.03
C CYS A 167 12.45 8.47 1.61
N ASP A 168 12.56 8.58 2.92
CA ASP A 168 13.82 8.85 3.62
C ASP A 168 14.81 7.68 3.55
N THR A 169 14.31 6.43 3.63
CA THR A 169 15.16 5.23 3.47
C THR A 169 15.67 5.06 2.05
N GLN A 170 14.97 5.60 1.05
CA GLN A 170 15.37 5.61 -0.35
C GLN A 170 16.14 6.89 -0.74
N GLY A 171 16.52 7.73 0.23
CA GLY A 171 17.22 8.99 -0.05
C GLY A 171 16.41 9.98 -0.89
N PHE A 172 15.06 9.89 -0.83
CA PHE A 172 14.11 10.67 -1.65
C PHE A 172 14.27 10.44 -3.17
N GLU A 173 14.79 9.29 -3.56
CA GLU A 173 14.88 8.86 -4.95
C GLU A 173 13.81 7.82 -5.30
N LEU A 174 13.52 7.69 -6.60
CA LEU A 174 12.60 6.66 -7.08
C LEU A 174 13.25 5.28 -7.02
N THR A 175 12.52 4.31 -6.51
CA THR A 175 12.97 2.92 -6.41
C THR A 175 12.26 2.08 -7.48
N SER A 176 13.05 1.37 -8.32
CA SER A 176 12.51 0.34 -9.21
C SER A 176 12.11 -0.90 -8.42
N ILE A 177 10.97 -1.50 -8.79
CA ILE A 177 10.46 -2.74 -8.20
C ILE A 177 10.62 -3.92 -9.15
N LEU A 178 10.65 -3.65 -10.46
CA LEU A 178 10.81 -4.63 -11.55
C LEU A 178 12.11 -4.38 -12.30
#